data_c9c4d17d7c3314069cb7c09c876004f6
#
_entry.id   c9c4d17d7c3314069cb7c09c876004f6
#
_cell.length_a   1.000
_cell.length_b   1.000
_cell.length_c   1.000
_cell.angle_alpha   90.00
_cell.angle_beta   90.00
_cell.angle_gamma   90.00
#
_symmetry.space_group_name_H-M   'P 1'
#
loop_
_entity.id
_entity.type
_entity.pdbx_description
1 polymer ?
#
loop_
_entity_poly.entity_id
_entity_poly.type
_entity_poly.pdbx_seq_one_letter_code
_entity_poly.pdbx_strand_id
1 'polypeptide(L)'
;MSKDINVVAALIFKDNKVLIAKRSTDKDAKGKWEFPGGKVEENEDEKIAIEREIYEEFDVKVKAKAFISQSTFNYPHGNVILKLYECEYVDGNFKLHAHSEYAWVKINNLLNYDLAPADIPLAKDVMEKYK
;
A
#
# COMPACT_ATOMS: atom_id res chain seq x y z
N MET A 1 23.22 12.04 7.71
CA MET A 1 22.92 10.76 7.03
C MET A 1 21.43 10.57 6.88
N SER A 2 21.04 10.10 5.73
CA SER A 2 19.64 9.81 5.50
C SER A 2 19.22 8.57 6.28
N LYS A 3 18.03 8.59 6.82
CA LYS A 3 17.43 7.45 7.49
C LYS A 3 16.60 6.66 6.48
N ASP A 4 16.76 5.35 6.48
CA ASP A 4 15.95 4.48 5.64
C ASP A 4 14.75 3.98 6.44
N ILE A 5 13.58 4.16 5.87
CA ILE A 5 12.31 3.76 6.48
C ILE A 5 11.71 2.65 5.63
N ASN A 6 11.59 1.47 6.21
CA ASN A 6 11.05 0.30 5.51
C ASN A 6 9.53 0.26 5.66
N VAL A 7 8.84 0.31 4.53
CA VAL A 7 7.37 0.31 4.49
C VAL A 7 6.93 -0.80 3.54
N VAL A 8 5.86 -1.47 3.91
CA VAL A 8 5.26 -2.51 3.08
C VAL A 8 3.85 -2.11 2.71
N ALA A 9 3.41 -2.55 1.54
CA ALA A 9 2.08 -2.25 1.05
C ALA A 9 1.45 -3.49 0.44
N ALA A 10 0.13 -3.51 0.43
CA ALA A 10 -0.65 -4.65 -0.05
C ALA A 10 -1.33 -4.33 -1.38
N LEU A 11 -1.19 -5.24 -2.33
CA LEU A 11 -1.99 -5.23 -3.54
C LEU A 11 -3.10 -6.27 -3.34
N ILE A 12 -4.27 -5.79 -2.92
CA ILE A 12 -5.40 -6.66 -2.58
C ILE A 12 -6.33 -6.73 -3.78
N PHE A 13 -6.59 -7.93 -4.28
CA PHE A 13 -7.45 -8.15 -5.44
C PHE A 13 -8.87 -8.52 -5.04
N LYS A 14 -9.84 -7.99 -5.79
CA LYS A 14 -11.24 -8.40 -5.71
C LYS A 14 -11.90 -8.10 -7.04
N ASP A 15 -12.43 -9.14 -7.70
CA ASP A 15 -13.17 -8.99 -8.98
C ASP A 15 -12.40 -8.18 -10.03
N ASN A 16 -11.14 -8.52 -10.24
CA ASN A 16 -10.25 -7.87 -11.21
C ASN A 16 -9.95 -6.40 -10.88
N LYS A 17 -10.20 -5.99 -9.64
CA LYS A 17 -9.88 -4.66 -9.15
C LYS A 17 -8.91 -4.75 -8.00
N VAL A 18 -8.21 -3.66 -7.73
CA VAL A 18 -7.28 -3.57 -6.60
C VAL A 18 -7.69 -2.43 -5.69
N LEU A 19 -7.35 -2.57 -4.41
CA LEU A 19 -7.70 -1.59 -3.40
C LEU A 19 -6.65 -0.50 -3.32
N ILE A 20 -7.11 0.77 -3.33
CA ILE A 20 -6.28 1.90 -2.93
C ILE A 20 -7.04 2.68 -1.88
N ALA A 21 -6.31 3.45 -1.08
CA ALA A 21 -6.90 4.23 0.01
C ALA A 21 -6.34 5.63 0.02
N LYS A 22 -7.16 6.59 0.44
CA LYS A 22 -6.80 8.00 0.44
C LYS A 22 -6.36 8.44 1.83
N ARG A 23 -5.20 9.03 1.93
CA ARG A 23 -4.64 9.51 3.20
C ARG A 23 -5.40 10.72 3.69
N SER A 24 -5.82 10.71 4.95
CA SER A 24 -6.69 11.76 5.49
C SER A 24 -5.95 12.84 6.26
N THR A 25 -4.98 12.48 7.10
CA THR A 25 -4.38 13.41 8.05
C THR A 25 -2.89 13.41 8.05
N ASP A 26 -2.28 12.95 7.02
CA ASP A 26 -0.86 12.75 7.04
C ASP A 26 -0.03 13.97 6.85
N LYS A 27 1.19 13.86 7.28
CA LYS A 27 2.20 14.89 7.14
C LYS A 27 2.70 14.94 5.71
N ASP A 28 2.91 13.76 5.13
CA ASP A 28 3.37 13.62 3.76
C ASP A 28 2.25 13.04 2.92
N ALA A 29 2.12 13.51 1.69
CA ALA A 29 1.15 12.98 0.74
C ALA A 29 -0.29 13.04 1.23
N LYS A 30 -0.62 14.06 2.06
CA LYS A 30 -1.97 14.28 2.53
C LYS A 30 -2.95 14.41 1.37
N GLY A 31 -4.04 13.65 1.43
CA GLY A 31 -5.04 13.67 0.36
C GLY A 31 -4.65 12.85 -0.87
N LYS A 32 -3.47 12.22 -0.85
CA LYS A 32 -3.04 11.36 -1.94
C LYS A 32 -3.55 9.93 -1.73
N TRP A 33 -3.65 9.19 -2.82
CA TRP A 33 -4.03 7.79 -2.79
C TRP A 33 -2.79 6.91 -2.69
N GLU A 34 -2.94 5.75 -2.10
CA GLU A 34 -1.82 4.82 -1.92
C GLU A 34 -2.31 3.37 -1.87
N PHE A 35 -1.40 2.44 -2.13
CA PHE A 35 -1.65 1.06 -1.75
C PHE A 35 -1.55 0.99 -0.23
N PRO A 36 -2.53 0.37 0.46
CA PRO A 36 -2.52 0.38 1.93
C PRO A 36 -1.39 -0.45 2.52
N GLY A 37 -0.91 -0.02 3.66
CA GLY A 37 0.19 -0.70 4.36
C GLY A 37 0.76 0.18 5.46
N GLY A 38 1.99 -0.06 5.84
CA GLY A 38 2.64 0.71 6.88
C GLY A 38 4.07 0.29 7.14
N LYS A 39 4.63 0.83 8.21
CA LYS A 39 6.03 0.58 8.56
C LYS A 39 6.23 -0.83 9.08
N VAL A 40 7.36 -1.42 8.69
CA VAL A 40 7.80 -2.70 9.24
C VAL A 40 8.48 -2.40 10.59
N GLU A 41 8.06 -3.10 11.62
CA GLU A 41 8.62 -2.92 12.95
C GLU A 41 9.93 -3.69 13.06
N GLU A 42 10.74 -3.33 14.06
CA GLU A 42 12.02 -3.98 14.29
C GLU A 42 11.81 -5.48 14.47
N ASN A 43 12.59 -6.28 13.73
CA ASN A 43 12.55 -7.75 13.77
C ASN A 43 11.22 -8.36 13.30
N GLU A 44 10.41 -7.58 12.60
CA GLU A 44 9.15 -8.06 12.06
C GLU A 44 9.33 -8.52 10.62
N ASP A 45 8.75 -9.69 10.28
CA ASP A 45 8.71 -10.16 8.90
C ASP A 45 7.80 -9.26 8.05
N GLU A 46 8.20 -8.98 6.81
CA GLU A 46 7.47 -8.07 5.95
C GLU A 46 6.03 -8.52 5.68
N LYS A 47 5.83 -9.80 5.45
CA LYS A 47 4.48 -10.32 5.20
C LYS A 47 3.60 -10.22 6.43
N ILE A 48 4.16 -10.46 7.60
CA ILE A 48 3.44 -10.30 8.87
C ILE A 48 3.10 -8.83 9.08
N ALA A 49 4.02 -7.93 8.75
CA ALA A 49 3.77 -6.49 8.87
C ALA A 49 2.58 -6.06 8.02
N ILE A 50 2.50 -6.56 6.78
CA ILE A 50 1.37 -6.25 5.89
C ILE A 50 0.06 -6.72 6.51
N GLU A 51 0.02 -7.97 6.96
CA GLU A 51 -1.19 -8.55 7.53
C GLU A 51 -1.64 -7.78 8.77
N ARG A 52 -0.70 -7.37 9.61
CA ARG A 52 -0.97 -6.57 10.79
C ARG A 52 -1.50 -5.18 10.42
N GLU A 53 -0.83 -4.49 9.49
CA GLU A 53 -1.23 -3.14 9.09
C GLU A 53 -2.62 -3.11 8.46
N ILE A 54 -2.93 -4.07 7.60
CA ILE A 54 -4.24 -4.12 6.98
C ILE A 54 -5.32 -4.39 8.03
N TYR A 55 -5.04 -5.26 8.98
CA TYR A 55 -5.99 -5.51 10.06
C TYR A 55 -6.22 -4.25 10.91
N GLU A 56 -5.15 -3.53 11.24
CA GLU A 56 -5.25 -2.30 12.03
C GLU A 56 -6.01 -1.21 11.30
N GLU A 57 -5.80 -1.08 9.98
CA GLU A 57 -6.37 0.02 9.21
C GLU A 57 -7.79 -0.25 8.74
N PHE A 58 -8.17 -1.50 8.51
CA PHE A 58 -9.44 -1.82 7.87
C PHE A 58 -10.26 -2.91 8.57
N ASP A 59 -9.78 -3.52 9.64
CA ASP A 59 -10.41 -4.69 10.29
C ASP A 59 -10.56 -5.87 9.33
N VAL A 60 -9.66 -5.99 8.36
CA VAL A 60 -9.71 -7.03 7.34
C VAL A 60 -8.49 -7.93 7.46
N LYS A 61 -8.72 -9.22 7.31
CA LYS A 61 -7.67 -10.21 7.31
C LYS A 61 -7.26 -10.54 5.89
N VAL A 62 -5.97 -10.41 5.60
CA VAL A 62 -5.41 -10.77 4.29
C VAL A 62 -4.26 -11.74 4.49
N LYS A 63 -3.92 -12.46 3.43
CA LYS A 63 -2.74 -13.33 3.40
C LYS A 63 -1.76 -12.76 2.39
N ALA A 64 -0.58 -12.38 2.86
CA ALA A 64 0.47 -11.87 1.98
C ALA A 64 1.08 -13.01 1.18
N LYS A 65 1.24 -12.79 -0.12
CA LYS A 65 1.73 -13.80 -1.06
C LYS A 65 3.07 -13.35 -1.67
N ALA A 66 3.11 -13.12 -2.95
CA ALA A 66 4.35 -12.85 -3.67
C ALA A 66 4.77 -11.39 -3.62
N PHE A 67 6.07 -11.17 -3.54
CA PHE A 67 6.65 -9.84 -3.73
C PHE A 67 6.41 -9.41 -5.18
N ILE A 68 5.99 -8.16 -5.37
CA ILE A 68 5.72 -7.64 -6.71
C ILE A 68 6.78 -6.65 -7.15
N SER A 69 7.02 -5.62 -6.34
CA SER A 69 7.89 -4.53 -6.75
C SER A 69 8.28 -3.68 -5.55
N GLN A 70 9.27 -2.82 -5.74
CA GLN A 70 9.61 -1.84 -4.72
C GLN A 70 9.99 -0.52 -5.35
N SER A 71 9.84 0.54 -4.58
CA SER A 71 10.28 1.87 -4.97
C SER A 71 10.94 2.55 -3.78
N THR A 72 11.74 3.58 -4.07
CA THR A 72 12.37 4.38 -3.04
C THR A 72 12.07 5.83 -3.34
N PHE A 73 11.67 6.58 -2.32
CA PHE A 73 11.43 8.00 -2.47
C PHE A 73 12.09 8.75 -1.31
N ASN A 74 12.79 9.82 -1.64
CA ASN A 74 13.53 10.61 -0.66
C ASN A 74 12.66 11.75 -0.17
N TYR A 75 12.17 11.62 1.06
CA TYR A 75 11.46 12.69 1.75
C TYR A 75 12.46 13.45 2.63
N PRO A 76 12.13 14.67 3.06
CA PRO A 76 13.03 15.44 3.93
C PRO A 76 13.42 14.71 5.21
N HIS A 77 12.51 13.88 5.75
CA HIS A 77 12.76 13.17 7.01
C HIS A 77 13.45 11.82 6.82
N GLY A 78 13.64 11.36 5.59
CA GLY A 78 14.31 10.10 5.33
C GLY A 78 13.89 9.46 4.01
N ASN A 79 14.57 8.37 3.68
CA ASN A 79 14.28 7.61 2.47
C ASN A 79 13.23 6.55 2.77
N VAL A 80 12.13 6.57 2.05
CA VAL A 80 11.10 5.54 2.18
C VAL A 80 11.37 4.45 1.16
N ILE A 81 11.57 3.23 1.64
CA ILE A 81 11.71 2.04 0.80
C ILE A 81 10.39 1.30 0.90
N LEU A 82 9.61 1.36 -0.17
CA LEU A 82 8.25 0.82 -0.21
C LEU A 82 8.23 -0.47 -1.02
N LYS A 83 7.85 -1.56 -0.38
CA LYS A 83 7.76 -2.88 -1.02
C LYS A 83 6.31 -3.30 -1.12
N LEU A 84 5.91 -3.71 -2.31
CA LEU A 84 4.53 -4.11 -2.61
C LEU A 84 4.43 -5.62 -2.73
N TYR A 85 3.48 -6.21 -2.00
CA TYR A 85 3.19 -7.64 -2.06
C TYR A 85 1.77 -7.89 -2.51
N GLU A 86 1.58 -8.93 -3.31
CA GLU A 86 0.25 -9.41 -3.64
C GLU A 86 -0.37 -9.99 -2.39
N CYS A 87 -1.64 -9.65 -2.12
CA CYS A 87 -2.34 -10.13 -0.94
C CYS A 87 -3.70 -10.71 -1.32
N GLU A 88 -4.05 -11.79 -0.67
CA GLU A 88 -5.33 -12.44 -0.84
C GLU A 88 -6.27 -12.00 0.29
N TYR A 89 -7.48 -11.54 -0.06
CA TYR A 89 -8.50 -11.26 0.93
C TYR A 89 -8.96 -12.57 1.58
N VAL A 90 -9.00 -12.61 2.90
CA VAL A 90 -9.42 -13.80 3.64
C VAL A 90 -10.76 -13.57 4.33
N ASP A 91 -10.90 -12.48 5.10
CA ASP A 91 -12.10 -12.28 5.90
C ASP A 91 -12.19 -10.83 6.36
N GLY A 92 -13.40 -10.42 6.74
CA GLY A 92 -13.67 -9.13 7.36
C GLY A 92 -14.37 -8.13 6.45
N ASN A 93 -14.96 -7.12 7.06
CA ASN A 93 -15.60 -6.03 6.34
C ASN A 93 -14.72 -4.79 6.47
N PHE A 94 -14.45 -4.14 5.34
CA PHE A 94 -13.59 -2.96 5.33
C PHE A 94 -14.18 -1.81 6.12
N LYS A 95 -13.43 -1.35 7.13
CA LYS A 95 -13.74 -0.17 7.93
C LYS A 95 -12.58 0.80 7.82
N LEU A 96 -12.86 2.10 7.93
CA LEU A 96 -11.82 3.13 7.81
C LEU A 96 -11.38 3.59 9.20
N HIS A 97 -10.14 3.30 9.56
CA HIS A 97 -9.55 3.76 10.82
C HIS A 97 -8.42 4.77 10.59
N ALA A 98 -7.77 4.70 9.43
CA ALA A 98 -6.58 5.52 9.14
C ALA A 98 -6.73 6.37 7.88
N HIS A 99 -7.68 6.07 7.03
CA HIS A 99 -7.87 6.74 5.74
C HIS A 99 -9.22 7.42 5.67
N SER A 100 -9.37 8.40 4.78
CA SER A 100 -10.67 9.07 4.59
C SER A 100 -11.59 8.33 3.63
N GLU A 101 -11.00 7.55 2.72
CA GLU A 101 -11.75 6.79 1.71
C GLU A 101 -10.94 5.60 1.26
N TYR A 102 -11.62 4.65 0.64
CA TYR A 102 -10.95 3.62 -0.14
C TYR A 102 -11.73 3.40 -1.43
N ALA A 103 -11.08 2.79 -2.42
CA ALA A 103 -11.72 2.50 -3.70
C ALA A 103 -11.17 1.21 -4.28
N TRP A 104 -12.06 0.49 -4.97
CA TRP A 104 -11.66 -0.66 -5.78
C TRP A 104 -11.51 -0.16 -7.21
N VAL A 105 -10.31 -0.30 -7.76
CA VAL A 105 -9.93 0.33 -9.01
C VAL A 105 -9.43 -0.71 -10.00
N LYS A 106 -9.87 -0.58 -11.25
CA LYS A 106 -9.30 -1.41 -12.31
C LYS A 106 -7.84 -1.03 -12.47
N ILE A 107 -6.99 -2.03 -12.69
CA ILE A 107 -5.54 -1.81 -12.78
C ILE A 107 -5.21 -0.73 -13.81
N ASN A 108 -5.86 -0.74 -14.97
CA ASN A 108 -5.59 0.25 -16.02
C ASN A 108 -5.94 1.68 -15.62
N ASN A 109 -6.71 1.86 -14.56
CA ASN A 109 -7.14 3.18 -14.10
C ASN A 109 -6.33 3.72 -12.92
N LEU A 110 -5.32 2.98 -12.47
CA LEU A 110 -4.55 3.38 -11.29
C LEU A 110 -3.92 4.77 -11.44
N LEU A 111 -3.39 5.09 -12.61
CA LEU A 111 -2.74 6.38 -12.80
C LEU A 111 -3.71 7.54 -12.99
N ASN A 112 -5.02 7.26 -13.01
CA ASN A 112 -6.04 8.31 -13.01
C ASN A 112 -6.26 8.89 -11.61
N TYR A 113 -5.70 8.26 -10.59
CA TYR A 113 -5.79 8.73 -9.21
C TYR A 113 -4.54 9.51 -8.84
N ASP A 114 -4.68 10.45 -7.91
CA ASP A 114 -3.58 11.27 -7.43
C ASP A 114 -2.78 10.46 -6.41
N LEU A 115 -1.88 9.63 -6.90
CA LEU A 115 -1.11 8.71 -6.06
C LEU A 115 0.04 9.41 -5.36
N ALA A 116 0.38 8.93 -4.16
CA ALA A 116 1.57 9.37 -3.45
C ALA A 116 2.81 9.06 -4.29
N PRO A 117 3.85 9.90 -4.20
CA PRO A 117 5.03 9.74 -5.08
C PRO A 117 5.64 8.34 -5.09
N ALA A 118 5.79 7.72 -3.93
CA ALA A 118 6.39 6.39 -3.86
C ALA A 118 5.52 5.31 -4.49
N ASP A 119 4.21 5.55 -4.59
CA ASP A 119 3.26 4.59 -5.15
C ASP A 119 3.16 4.65 -6.67
N ILE A 120 3.57 5.75 -7.28
CA ILE A 120 3.47 5.91 -8.73
C ILE A 120 4.29 4.85 -9.49
N PRO A 121 5.58 4.64 -9.16
CA PRO A 121 6.35 3.58 -9.82
C PRO A 121 5.75 2.19 -9.61
N LEU A 122 5.20 1.95 -8.41
CA LEU A 122 4.57 0.66 -8.10
C LEU A 122 3.34 0.44 -8.96
N ALA A 123 2.52 1.47 -9.14
CA ALA A 123 1.34 1.38 -10.00
C ALA A 123 1.72 1.04 -11.44
N LYS A 124 2.78 1.66 -11.95
CA LYS A 124 3.28 1.38 -13.29
C LYS A 124 3.74 -0.06 -13.42
N ASP A 125 4.43 -0.58 -12.41
CA ASP A 125 4.89 -1.96 -12.41
C ASP A 125 3.73 -2.95 -12.34
N VAL A 126 2.69 -2.62 -11.57
CA VAL A 126 1.47 -3.44 -11.48
C VAL A 126 0.78 -3.47 -12.85
N MET A 127 0.65 -2.32 -13.50
CA MET A 127 0.02 -2.25 -14.82
C MET A 127 0.76 -3.10 -15.85
N GLU A 128 2.09 -3.13 -15.77
CA GLU A 128 2.89 -3.92 -16.67
C GLU A 128 2.77 -5.42 -16.36
N LYS A 129 2.79 -5.78 -15.09
CA LYS A 129 2.74 -7.18 -14.67
C LYS A 129 1.40 -7.84 -14.94
N TYR A 130 0.31 -7.12 -14.77
CA TYR A 130 -1.06 -7.67 -14.90
C TYR A 130 -1.75 -7.19 -16.17
N LYS A 131 -0.98 -6.89 -17.15
CA LYS A 131 -1.43 -6.37 -18.41
C LYS A 131 -2.25 -7.39 -19.21
#